data_e182627141ccdddd32f59748c3c06193
#
_entry.id   e182627141ccdddd32f59748c3c06193
#
_cell.length_a   1.000
_cell.length_b   1.000
_cell.length_c   1.000
_cell.angle_alpha   90.00
_cell.angle_beta   90.00
_cell.angle_gamma   90.00
#
_symmetry.space_group_name_H-M   'P 1'
#
loop_
_entity.id
_entity.type
_entity.pdbx_description
1 polymer ?
#
loop_
_entity_poly.entity_id
_entity_poly.type
_entity_poly.pdbx_seq_one_letter_code
_entity_poly.pdbx_strand_id
1 'polypeptide(L)'
;MNSTLISKIDELRQYDTELEWFEFKENWNDPRELGEYISAISNSSAYEGRECGYFIWGIHDKTHEPVGTKFDPNQDVKGEPLKHFLARQIYPDVNFHFEEIYLEDKRVVVLVIPAAKTIPTSFSEERYIRIGSSKEKLRKYPEKESLLFSILRTGFPTIENTASEYQELSFEKLMIYYGAKGIKLNTTQYEKNLGLYTADGKYNIMAQLLSDNSHIPVRVAIFSGKSKSDNMYSVREFGFQCLLYTLDEILRYGDVLNIIQADEADRVVERKEVPLFDKDAFREAIINAFLHNKWVEMNEPMVTIYSDRIEILSRGTIPQGQTVEGFFLGESIPVNKNCLRFFYNCISVRRQVEVFLKLQRNMEKKHLNSEKTLL
;
A
#
# COMPACT_ATOMS: atom_id res chain seq x y z
N MET A 1 3.01 -6.53 -25.26
CA MET A 1 3.16 -5.13 -24.84
C MET A 1 1.84 -4.38 -24.91
N ASN A 2 1.14 -4.37 -26.05
CA ASN A 2 -0.13 -3.60 -26.15
C ASN A 2 -1.24 -4.03 -25.17
N SER A 3 -1.41 -5.32 -24.87
CA SER A 3 -2.46 -5.79 -23.95
C SER A 3 -2.29 -5.26 -22.51
N THR A 4 -1.07 -5.21 -22.02
CA THR A 4 -0.77 -4.70 -20.65
C THR A 4 -1.03 -3.20 -20.55
N LEU A 5 -0.68 -2.42 -21.58
CA LEU A 5 -0.93 -0.98 -21.61
C LEU A 5 -2.42 -0.67 -21.76
N ILE A 6 -3.16 -1.44 -22.57
CA ILE A 6 -4.60 -1.32 -22.71
C ILE A 6 -5.29 -1.57 -21.38
N SER A 7 -4.97 -2.68 -20.69
CA SER A 7 -5.52 -2.98 -19.35
C SER A 7 -5.20 -1.87 -18.35
N LYS A 8 -3.99 -1.27 -18.45
CA LYS A 8 -3.62 -0.16 -17.57
C LYS A 8 -4.46 1.09 -17.82
N ILE A 9 -4.73 1.42 -19.08
CA ILE A 9 -5.56 2.58 -19.41
C ILE A 9 -7.01 2.35 -18.99
N ASP A 10 -7.53 1.14 -19.16
CA ASP A 10 -8.87 0.78 -18.69
C ASP A 10 -8.97 0.88 -17.16
N GLU A 11 -7.91 0.54 -16.42
CA GLU A 11 -7.82 0.81 -14.97
C GLU A 11 -7.87 2.31 -14.66
N LEU A 12 -7.09 3.13 -15.40
CA LEU A 12 -7.05 4.58 -15.18
C LEU A 12 -8.39 5.26 -15.44
N ARG A 13 -9.16 4.78 -16.41
CA ARG A 13 -10.50 5.27 -16.74
C ARG A 13 -11.54 5.02 -15.64
N GLN A 14 -11.27 4.10 -14.70
CA GLN A 14 -12.18 3.80 -13.57
C GLN A 14 -12.07 4.79 -12.41
N TYR A 15 -11.04 5.65 -12.39
CA TYR A 15 -10.96 6.70 -11.39
C TYR A 15 -11.99 7.79 -11.66
N ASP A 16 -12.59 8.33 -10.60
CA ASP A 16 -13.57 9.43 -10.72
C ASP A 16 -12.93 10.73 -11.21
N THR A 17 -11.62 10.91 -10.94
CA THR A 17 -10.83 12.07 -11.34
C THR A 17 -9.42 11.65 -11.67
N GLU A 18 -8.73 12.45 -12.47
CA GLU A 18 -7.28 12.31 -12.71
C GLU A 18 -6.49 12.44 -11.40
N LEU A 19 -5.49 11.61 -11.25
CA LEU A 19 -4.55 11.65 -10.13
C LEU A 19 -3.24 12.35 -10.56
N GLU A 20 -2.33 12.54 -9.61
CA GLU A 20 -1.09 13.29 -9.81
C GLU A 20 -0.12 12.65 -10.84
N TRP A 21 -0.33 11.41 -11.21
CA TRP A 21 0.58 10.65 -12.08
C TRP A 21 0.01 10.30 -13.45
N PHE A 22 -1.21 10.73 -13.77
CA PHE A 22 -1.75 10.61 -15.12
C PHE A 22 -2.65 11.79 -15.52
N GLU A 23 -2.76 12.03 -16.83
CA GLU A 23 -3.55 13.09 -17.44
C GLU A 23 -4.24 12.58 -18.70
N PHE A 24 -5.51 12.92 -18.89
CA PHE A 24 -6.27 12.69 -20.12
C PHE A 24 -6.44 13.96 -20.94
N LYS A 25 -6.33 13.85 -22.25
CA LYS A 25 -6.63 14.94 -23.20
C LYS A 25 -7.27 14.36 -24.46
N GLU A 26 -8.10 15.15 -25.12
CA GLU A 26 -8.64 14.76 -26.43
C GLU A 26 -7.64 15.00 -27.54
N ASN A 27 -7.50 16.26 -27.96
CA ASN A 27 -6.66 16.70 -29.07
C ASN A 27 -5.73 17.88 -28.72
N TRP A 28 -5.43 18.04 -27.44
CA TRP A 28 -4.58 19.12 -26.97
C TRP A 28 -3.14 18.96 -27.50
N ASN A 29 -2.53 20.08 -27.91
CA ASN A 29 -1.18 20.09 -28.49
C ASN A 29 -0.46 21.41 -28.16
N ASP A 30 0.24 21.46 -27.04
CA ASP A 30 1.20 22.51 -26.69
C ASP A 30 2.54 21.88 -26.29
N PRO A 31 3.57 21.92 -27.16
CA PRO A 31 4.84 21.27 -26.88
C PRO A 31 5.56 21.79 -25.62
N ARG A 32 5.41 23.07 -25.28
CA ARG A 32 6.03 23.64 -24.09
C ARG A 32 5.34 23.15 -22.83
N GLU A 33 4.02 23.26 -22.79
CA GLU A 33 3.25 22.74 -21.65
C GLU A 33 3.40 21.23 -21.52
N LEU A 34 3.56 20.48 -22.61
CA LEU A 34 3.83 19.04 -22.56
C LEU A 34 5.14 18.75 -21.84
N GLY A 35 6.19 19.53 -22.07
CA GLY A 35 7.45 19.41 -21.33
C GLY A 35 7.28 19.68 -19.84
N GLU A 36 6.46 20.67 -19.48
CA GLU A 36 6.10 20.93 -18.08
C GLU A 36 5.31 19.75 -17.45
N TYR A 37 4.37 19.14 -18.21
CA TYR A 37 3.67 17.93 -17.77
C TYR A 37 4.61 16.74 -17.61
N ILE A 38 5.59 16.54 -18.49
CA ILE A 38 6.58 15.47 -18.33
C ILE A 38 7.33 15.65 -17.00
N SER A 39 7.80 16.86 -16.69
CA SER A 39 8.42 17.13 -15.38
C SER A 39 7.45 16.88 -14.23
N ALA A 40 6.22 17.40 -14.33
CA ALA A 40 5.23 17.28 -13.26
C ALA A 40 4.86 15.81 -12.98
N ILE A 41 4.53 15.04 -14.03
CA ILE A 41 4.13 13.63 -13.89
C ILE A 41 5.30 12.77 -13.43
N SER A 42 6.52 13.00 -13.95
CA SER A 42 7.73 12.29 -13.52
C SER A 42 8.00 12.49 -12.02
N ASN A 43 7.90 13.73 -11.54
CA ASN A 43 8.09 14.08 -10.13
C ASN A 43 6.96 13.54 -9.25
N SER A 44 5.71 13.66 -9.70
CA SER A 44 4.56 13.13 -8.96
C SER A 44 4.58 11.61 -8.90
N SER A 45 4.96 10.92 -9.99
CA SER A 45 5.12 9.46 -9.98
C SER A 45 6.16 9.03 -8.96
N ALA A 46 7.30 9.72 -8.89
CA ALA A 46 8.31 9.44 -7.87
C ALA A 46 7.80 9.74 -6.45
N TYR A 47 7.07 10.83 -6.27
CA TYR A 47 6.49 11.21 -4.98
C TYR A 47 5.46 10.18 -4.49
N GLU A 48 4.65 9.61 -5.40
CA GLU A 48 3.63 8.60 -5.13
C GLU A 48 4.16 7.15 -5.17
N GLY A 49 5.46 6.96 -5.34
CA GLY A 49 6.09 5.63 -5.35
C GLY A 49 5.77 4.78 -6.56
N ARG A 50 5.48 5.40 -7.68
CA ARG A 50 5.18 4.71 -8.92
C ARG A 50 6.41 4.65 -9.81
N GLU A 51 6.49 3.64 -10.67
CA GLU A 51 7.60 3.48 -11.62
C GLU A 51 7.48 4.45 -12.79
N CYS A 52 6.25 4.79 -13.19
CA CYS A 52 5.95 5.72 -14.27
C CYS A 52 4.57 6.36 -14.10
N GLY A 53 4.36 7.43 -14.85
CA GLY A 53 3.05 8.04 -15.06
C GLY A 53 2.73 8.17 -16.56
N TYR A 54 1.56 8.71 -16.86
CA TYR A 54 1.00 8.68 -18.20
C TYR A 54 0.40 10.02 -18.59
N PHE A 55 0.62 10.43 -19.85
CA PHE A 55 -0.16 11.47 -20.49
C PHE A 55 -0.82 10.87 -21.73
N ILE A 56 -2.14 10.96 -21.79
CA ILE A 56 -2.93 10.13 -22.71
C ILE A 56 -3.84 11.02 -23.56
N TRP A 57 -3.68 10.95 -24.88
CA TRP A 57 -4.55 11.62 -25.85
C TRP A 57 -5.59 10.66 -26.40
N GLY A 58 -6.78 11.19 -26.66
CA GLY A 58 -7.90 10.44 -27.22
C GLY A 58 -8.88 9.92 -26.18
N ILE A 59 -8.75 10.38 -24.96
CA ILE A 59 -9.69 10.13 -23.84
C ILE A 59 -10.31 11.47 -23.43
N HIS A 60 -11.62 11.51 -23.25
CA HIS A 60 -12.32 12.69 -22.78
C HIS A 60 -11.99 12.95 -21.30
N ASP A 61 -11.59 14.19 -20.95
CA ASP A 61 -11.07 14.57 -19.63
C ASP A 61 -12.07 14.44 -18.47
N LYS A 62 -13.38 14.47 -18.75
CA LYS A 62 -14.43 14.38 -17.72
C LYS A 62 -15.15 13.05 -17.66
N THR A 63 -15.40 12.43 -18.82
CA THR A 63 -16.15 11.17 -18.87
C THR A 63 -15.26 9.96 -18.90
N HIS A 64 -13.97 10.15 -19.15
CA HIS A 64 -12.95 9.12 -19.35
C HIS A 64 -13.29 8.13 -20.48
N GLU A 65 -14.16 8.54 -21.42
CA GLU A 65 -14.52 7.73 -22.58
C GLU A 65 -13.49 7.91 -23.70
N PRO A 66 -13.17 6.85 -24.43
CA PRO A 66 -12.33 6.97 -25.63
C PRO A 66 -13.06 7.80 -26.70
N VAL A 67 -12.45 8.86 -27.17
CA VAL A 67 -12.98 9.73 -28.23
C VAL A 67 -12.09 9.72 -29.48
N GLY A 68 -10.86 9.21 -29.31
CA GLY A 68 -9.84 9.19 -30.36
C GLY A 68 -9.10 10.52 -30.50
N THR A 69 -7.88 10.48 -31.06
CA THR A 69 -7.04 11.67 -31.21
C THR A 69 -6.40 11.80 -32.60
N LYS A 70 -6.18 13.06 -33.00
CA LYS A 70 -5.35 13.44 -34.15
C LYS A 70 -3.93 13.87 -33.77
N PHE A 71 -3.60 13.83 -32.48
CA PHE A 71 -2.27 14.18 -32.00
C PHE A 71 -1.21 13.31 -32.69
N ASP A 72 -0.19 13.95 -33.24
CA ASP A 72 0.94 13.28 -33.90
C ASP A 72 2.20 13.39 -33.03
N PRO A 73 2.69 12.29 -32.44
CA PRO A 73 3.91 12.31 -31.63
C PRO A 73 5.18 12.57 -32.46
N ASN A 74 5.11 12.45 -33.81
CA ASN A 74 6.23 12.66 -34.71
C ASN A 74 6.22 14.07 -35.37
N GLN A 75 5.34 14.95 -34.90
CA GLN A 75 5.27 16.32 -35.43
C GLN A 75 6.57 17.10 -35.20
N ASP A 76 6.82 18.06 -36.09
CA ASP A 76 7.94 19.00 -35.94
C ASP A 76 7.54 20.22 -35.11
N VAL A 77 8.46 20.61 -34.21
CA VAL A 77 8.36 21.79 -33.36
C VAL A 77 9.55 22.69 -33.65
N LYS A 78 9.34 23.85 -34.24
CA LYS A 78 10.40 24.82 -34.63
C LYS A 78 11.54 24.22 -35.46
N GLY A 79 11.22 23.25 -36.34
CA GLY A 79 12.21 22.62 -37.22
C GLY A 79 12.97 21.45 -36.62
N GLU A 80 12.56 20.94 -35.46
CA GLU A 80 13.07 19.70 -34.89
C GLU A 80 11.92 18.77 -34.46
N PRO A 81 12.10 17.44 -34.44
CA PRO A 81 11.09 16.50 -33.95
C PRO A 81 10.67 16.80 -32.52
N LEU A 82 9.36 16.70 -32.22
CA LEU A 82 8.81 16.96 -30.89
C LEU A 82 9.59 16.26 -29.77
N LYS A 83 9.93 14.99 -29.95
CA LYS A 83 10.69 14.22 -28.96
C LYS A 83 12.06 14.84 -28.66
N HIS A 84 12.76 15.34 -29.65
CA HIS A 84 14.05 16.02 -29.47
C HIS A 84 13.88 17.36 -28.77
N PHE A 85 12.88 18.15 -29.17
CA PHE A 85 12.54 19.41 -28.53
C PHE A 85 12.30 19.23 -27.03
N LEU A 86 11.55 18.20 -26.62
CA LEU A 86 11.24 17.90 -25.24
C LEU A 86 12.47 17.40 -24.50
N ALA A 87 13.17 16.38 -25.02
CA ALA A 87 14.31 15.74 -24.36
C ALA A 87 15.45 16.73 -24.07
N ARG A 88 15.69 17.68 -24.97
CA ARG A 88 16.74 18.68 -24.80
C ARG A 88 16.51 19.66 -23.65
N GLN A 89 15.25 19.85 -23.23
CA GLN A 89 14.88 20.80 -22.21
C GLN A 89 14.53 20.15 -20.86
N ILE A 90 14.51 18.83 -20.80
CA ILE A 90 14.26 18.07 -19.58
C ILE A 90 15.60 17.72 -18.91
N TYR A 91 15.70 17.98 -17.63
CA TYR A 91 16.87 17.65 -16.82
C TYR A 91 16.43 17.07 -15.44
N PRO A 92 17.06 15.98 -14.97
CA PRO A 92 17.94 15.07 -15.69
C PRO A 92 17.18 14.39 -16.84
N ASP A 93 17.93 13.69 -17.72
CA ASP A 93 17.33 12.97 -18.84
C ASP A 93 16.28 11.95 -18.37
N VAL A 94 15.12 11.98 -19.02
CA VAL A 94 13.99 11.10 -18.78
C VAL A 94 13.70 10.31 -20.06
N ASN A 95 13.82 8.98 -19.96
CA ASN A 95 13.57 8.11 -21.12
C ASN A 95 12.07 7.91 -21.36
N PHE A 96 11.35 8.98 -21.65
CA PHE A 96 9.93 8.93 -22.02
C PHE A 96 9.75 8.41 -23.46
N HIS A 97 8.62 7.77 -23.72
CA HIS A 97 8.30 7.28 -25.06
C HIS A 97 6.80 7.33 -25.32
N PHE A 98 6.48 7.47 -26.63
CA PHE A 98 5.11 7.45 -27.10
C PHE A 98 4.73 6.03 -27.55
N GLU A 99 3.53 5.62 -27.21
CA GLU A 99 2.88 4.39 -27.67
C GLU A 99 1.56 4.75 -28.34
N GLU A 100 1.24 4.07 -29.44
CA GLU A 100 -0.03 4.22 -30.12
C GLU A 100 -0.84 2.93 -29.96
N ILE A 101 -2.06 3.06 -29.50
CA ILE A 101 -2.97 1.96 -29.29
C ILE A 101 -4.37 2.29 -29.81
N TYR A 102 -5.22 1.28 -29.90
CA TYR A 102 -6.62 1.43 -30.26
C TYR A 102 -7.50 0.93 -29.12
N LEU A 103 -8.41 1.78 -28.65
CA LEU A 103 -9.46 1.45 -27.68
C LEU A 103 -10.80 1.63 -28.35
N GLU A 104 -11.62 0.58 -28.38
CA GLU A 104 -12.95 0.64 -29.02
C GLU A 104 -12.88 1.21 -30.45
N ASP A 105 -11.91 0.75 -31.26
CA ASP A 105 -11.60 1.21 -32.61
C ASP A 105 -11.18 2.70 -32.74
N LYS A 106 -10.91 3.37 -31.63
CA LYS A 106 -10.46 4.76 -31.60
C LYS A 106 -8.97 4.83 -31.32
N ARG A 107 -8.27 5.67 -32.08
CA ARG A 107 -6.84 5.88 -31.94
C ARG A 107 -6.54 6.65 -30.64
N VAL A 108 -5.70 6.10 -29.78
CA VAL A 108 -5.22 6.71 -28.54
C VAL A 108 -3.70 6.75 -28.55
N VAL A 109 -3.12 7.87 -28.17
CA VAL A 109 -1.67 8.04 -28.03
C VAL A 109 -1.34 8.18 -26.57
N VAL A 110 -0.38 7.40 -26.11
CA VAL A 110 0.06 7.35 -24.72
C VAL A 110 1.51 7.77 -24.64
N LEU A 111 1.81 8.77 -23.84
CA LEU A 111 3.16 9.11 -23.43
C LEU A 111 3.43 8.47 -22.08
N VAL A 112 4.34 7.51 -22.07
CA VAL A 112 4.81 6.86 -20.84
C VAL A 112 5.99 7.65 -20.30
N ILE A 113 5.88 8.12 -19.05
CA ILE A 113 6.82 9.02 -18.40
C ILE A 113 7.41 8.32 -17.18
N PRO A 114 8.65 7.85 -17.23
CA PRO A 114 9.32 7.28 -16.06
C PRO A 114 9.36 8.25 -14.88
N ALA A 115 9.20 7.71 -13.67
CA ALA A 115 9.39 8.48 -12.45
C ALA A 115 10.82 9.03 -12.33
N ALA A 116 10.97 10.18 -11.72
CA ALA A 116 12.28 10.72 -11.35
C ALA A 116 13.05 9.72 -10.47
N LYS A 117 14.38 9.62 -10.67
CA LYS A 117 15.19 8.57 -10.00
C LYS A 117 16.23 9.12 -9.03
N THR A 118 16.89 10.21 -9.34
CA THR A 118 18.04 10.71 -8.57
C THR A 118 17.81 12.10 -7.99
N ILE A 119 17.26 12.97 -8.81
CA ILE A 119 16.83 14.32 -8.44
C ILE A 119 15.51 14.65 -9.13
N PRO A 120 14.71 15.60 -8.62
CA PRO A 120 13.49 16.01 -9.30
C PRO A 120 13.75 16.51 -10.71
N THR A 121 12.94 16.07 -11.64
CA THR A 121 13.02 16.49 -13.05
C THR A 121 12.58 17.95 -13.21
N SER A 122 13.19 18.65 -14.19
CA SER A 122 12.82 19.98 -14.58
C SER A 122 12.61 20.09 -16.10
N PHE A 123 11.81 21.03 -16.53
CA PHE A 123 11.70 21.44 -17.92
C PHE A 123 12.03 22.94 -18.03
N SER A 124 12.95 23.29 -18.92
CA SER A 124 13.48 24.67 -19.04
C SER A 124 13.88 25.25 -17.68
N GLU A 125 14.65 24.49 -16.89
CA GLU A 125 15.18 24.84 -15.56
C GLU A 125 14.13 24.96 -14.42
N GLU A 126 12.84 24.88 -14.72
CA GLU A 126 11.78 24.95 -13.71
C GLU A 126 11.29 23.51 -13.40
N ARG A 127 11.10 23.19 -12.10
CA ARG A 127 10.54 21.93 -11.64
C ARG A 127 9.04 22.04 -11.48
N TYR A 128 8.34 21.02 -11.93
CA TYR A 128 6.88 20.94 -11.83
C TYR A 128 6.45 19.72 -11.04
N ILE A 129 5.28 19.81 -10.43
CA ILE A 129 4.60 18.71 -9.73
C ILE A 129 3.10 18.85 -9.99
N ARG A 130 2.35 17.77 -9.84
CA ARG A 130 0.89 17.85 -9.84
C ARG A 130 0.37 17.92 -8.41
N ILE A 131 -0.67 18.72 -8.23
CA ILE A 131 -1.45 18.81 -7.00
C ILE A 131 -2.90 18.51 -7.42
N GLY A 132 -3.37 17.28 -7.15
CA GLY A 132 -4.57 16.78 -7.78
C GLY A 132 -4.41 16.75 -9.31
N SER A 133 -5.39 17.28 -10.04
CA SER A 133 -5.35 17.42 -11.51
C SER A 133 -4.55 18.63 -12.01
N SER A 134 -4.03 19.50 -11.13
CA SER A 134 -3.36 20.75 -11.53
C SER A 134 -1.85 20.60 -11.59
N LYS A 135 -1.25 21.05 -12.69
CA LYS A 135 0.20 21.20 -12.86
C LYS A 135 0.67 22.47 -12.16
N GLU A 136 1.60 22.36 -11.22
CA GLU A 136 2.11 23.45 -10.41
C GLU A 136 3.64 23.47 -10.37
N LYS A 137 4.23 24.65 -10.13
CA LYS A 137 5.67 24.78 -9.91
C LYS A 137 6.04 24.23 -8.54
N LEU A 138 6.98 23.27 -8.50
CA LEU A 138 7.36 22.57 -7.26
C LEU A 138 7.87 23.53 -6.18
N ARG A 139 8.58 24.61 -6.54
CA ARG A 139 9.08 25.63 -5.62
C ARG A 139 8.00 26.33 -4.77
N LYS A 140 6.72 26.28 -5.18
CA LYS A 140 5.60 26.78 -4.38
C LYS A 140 5.28 25.87 -3.18
N TYR A 141 5.82 24.67 -3.15
CA TYR A 141 5.56 23.61 -2.16
C TYR A 141 6.88 23.10 -1.55
N PRO A 142 7.57 23.91 -0.73
CA PRO A 142 8.92 23.60 -0.25
C PRO A 142 9.00 22.31 0.56
N GLU A 143 7.95 21.96 1.30
CA GLU A 143 7.87 20.67 2.04
C GLU A 143 7.83 19.47 1.10
N LYS A 144 7.01 19.55 0.03
CA LYS A 144 6.95 18.50 -1.00
C LYS A 144 8.27 18.39 -1.77
N GLU A 145 8.91 19.52 -2.06
CA GLU A 145 10.21 19.55 -2.74
C GLU A 145 11.27 18.87 -1.88
N SER A 146 11.36 19.24 -0.60
CA SER A 146 12.28 18.62 0.36
C SER A 146 12.06 17.12 0.50
N LEU A 147 10.79 16.69 0.62
CA LEU A 147 10.44 15.30 0.73
C LEU A 147 10.77 14.52 -0.56
N LEU A 148 10.49 15.08 -1.73
CA LEU A 148 10.83 14.47 -3.02
C LEU A 148 12.34 14.27 -3.16
N PHE A 149 13.16 15.25 -2.81
CA PHE A 149 14.62 15.09 -2.77
C PHE A 149 15.06 13.99 -1.80
N SER A 150 14.43 13.90 -0.64
CA SER A 150 14.70 12.84 0.33
C SER A 150 14.36 11.46 -0.25
N ILE A 151 13.16 11.31 -0.82
CA ILE A 151 12.71 10.06 -1.46
C ILE A 151 13.69 9.62 -2.55
N LEU A 152 14.11 10.54 -3.40
CA LEU A 152 15.00 10.24 -4.52
C LEU A 152 16.43 9.87 -4.08
N ARG A 153 16.88 10.39 -2.92
CA ARG A 153 18.21 10.11 -2.38
C ARG A 153 18.26 8.85 -1.51
N THR A 154 17.25 8.61 -0.68
CA THR A 154 17.28 7.55 0.35
C THR A 154 16.21 6.48 0.14
N GLY A 155 15.37 6.62 -0.87
CA GLY A 155 14.17 5.82 -1.08
C GLY A 155 12.98 6.31 -0.24
N PHE A 156 11.85 5.65 -0.42
CA PHE A 156 10.66 5.92 0.38
C PHE A 156 10.96 5.69 1.87
N PRO A 157 10.33 6.46 2.75
CA PRO A 157 10.39 6.16 4.17
C PRO A 157 9.92 4.73 4.45
N THR A 158 10.80 3.94 5.05
CA THR A 158 10.54 2.59 5.52
C THR A 158 10.84 2.51 7.01
N ILE A 159 10.38 1.47 7.67
CA ILE A 159 10.68 1.27 9.09
C ILE A 159 12.17 1.08 9.36
N GLU A 160 12.96 0.70 8.35
CA GLU A 160 14.40 0.46 8.42
C GLU A 160 15.23 1.73 8.19
N ASN A 161 14.76 2.64 7.31
CA ASN A 161 15.53 3.84 6.95
C ASN A 161 15.07 5.11 7.66
N THR A 162 13.93 5.07 8.37
CA THR A 162 13.40 6.21 9.13
C THR A 162 13.83 6.09 10.59
N ALA A 163 14.48 7.14 11.11
CA ALA A 163 14.89 7.20 12.50
C ALA A 163 13.66 7.26 13.43
N SER A 164 13.71 6.50 14.53
CA SER A 164 12.75 6.64 15.62
C SER A 164 12.96 7.97 16.36
N GLU A 165 11.88 8.54 16.88
CA GLU A 165 11.96 9.66 17.83
C GLU A 165 12.59 9.23 19.17
N TYR A 166 12.52 7.93 19.51
CA TYR A 166 13.04 7.34 20.72
C TYR A 166 14.40 6.70 20.43
N GLN A 167 15.44 7.18 21.11
CA GLN A 167 16.81 6.69 20.93
C GLN A 167 17.36 5.91 22.15
N GLU A 168 16.64 5.94 23.28
CA GLU A 168 16.96 5.17 24.49
C GLU A 168 16.08 3.91 24.53
N LEU A 169 16.41 2.91 23.70
CA LEU A 169 15.64 1.68 23.57
C LEU A 169 16.34 0.50 24.24
N SER A 170 15.56 -0.40 24.83
CA SER A 170 15.99 -1.69 25.37
C SER A 170 15.25 -2.83 24.70
N PHE A 171 15.82 -4.04 24.69
CA PHE A 171 15.34 -5.18 23.92
C PHE A 171 15.33 -6.49 24.72
N GLU A 172 15.15 -6.44 26.03
CA GLU A 172 15.14 -7.63 26.88
C GLU A 172 14.02 -8.60 26.51
N LYS A 173 12.80 -8.08 26.27
CA LYS A 173 11.66 -8.87 25.81
C LYS A 173 11.94 -9.56 24.48
N LEU A 174 12.58 -8.86 23.53
CA LEU A 174 12.96 -9.43 22.24
C LEU A 174 13.92 -10.61 22.44
N MET A 175 14.92 -10.45 23.27
CA MET A 175 15.91 -11.50 23.58
C MET A 175 15.23 -12.73 24.22
N ILE A 176 14.33 -12.51 25.19
CA ILE A 176 13.55 -13.58 25.85
C ILE A 176 12.67 -14.29 24.80
N TYR A 177 11.99 -13.54 23.92
CA TYR A 177 11.12 -14.10 22.90
C TYR A 177 11.87 -15.04 21.95
N TYR A 178 13.02 -14.61 21.45
CA TYR A 178 13.87 -15.44 20.58
C TYR A 178 14.44 -16.65 21.33
N GLY A 179 14.87 -16.47 22.56
CA GLY A 179 15.35 -17.56 23.42
C GLY A 179 14.29 -18.64 23.65
N ALA A 180 13.03 -18.24 23.90
CA ALA A 180 11.90 -19.16 24.04
C ALA A 180 11.59 -19.96 22.76
N LYS A 181 11.96 -19.44 21.58
CA LYS A 181 11.85 -20.13 20.30
C LYS A 181 13.10 -20.95 19.94
N GLY A 182 14.09 -21.03 20.84
CA GLY A 182 15.34 -21.74 20.62
C GLY A 182 16.34 -21.01 19.72
N ILE A 183 16.10 -19.73 19.42
CA ILE A 183 16.96 -18.90 18.57
C ILE A 183 17.89 -18.09 19.49
N LYS A 184 19.20 -18.36 19.42
CA LYS A 184 20.20 -17.59 20.17
C LYS A 184 20.63 -16.37 19.36
N LEU A 185 20.36 -15.18 19.89
CA LEU A 185 20.89 -13.93 19.34
C LEU A 185 22.29 -13.68 19.90
N ASN A 186 23.19 -13.18 19.05
CA ASN A 186 24.52 -12.75 19.50
C ASN A 186 24.38 -11.43 20.27
N THR A 187 24.61 -11.45 21.57
CA THR A 187 24.38 -10.34 22.49
C THR A 187 25.15 -9.05 22.16
N THR A 188 26.22 -9.12 21.38
CA THR A 188 27.06 -7.95 21.04
C THR A 188 26.76 -7.36 19.66
N GLN A 189 26.07 -8.10 18.79
CA GLN A 189 25.87 -7.68 17.38
C GLN A 189 24.42 -7.85 16.88
N TYR A 190 23.50 -8.29 17.77
CA TYR A 190 22.14 -8.60 17.32
C TYR A 190 21.42 -7.37 16.73
N GLU A 191 21.62 -6.19 17.28
CA GLU A 191 20.99 -4.97 16.80
C GLU A 191 21.37 -4.65 15.34
N LYS A 192 22.68 -4.78 15.01
CA LYS A 192 23.16 -4.65 13.62
C LYS A 192 22.64 -5.77 12.73
N ASN A 193 22.67 -7.00 13.20
CA ASN A 193 22.22 -8.18 12.45
C ASN A 193 20.73 -8.15 12.17
N LEU A 194 19.95 -7.52 13.04
CA LEU A 194 18.53 -7.31 12.88
C LEU A 194 18.20 -6.03 12.10
N GLY A 195 19.20 -5.19 11.79
CA GLY A 195 18.99 -3.95 11.02
C GLY A 195 18.23 -2.88 11.82
N LEU A 196 18.51 -2.76 13.13
CA LEU A 196 17.80 -1.83 14.01
C LEU A 196 18.30 -0.37 13.92
N TYR A 197 19.28 -0.10 13.06
CA TYR A 197 19.86 1.22 12.87
C TYR A 197 19.63 1.75 11.46
N THR A 198 19.45 3.05 11.36
CA THR A 198 19.53 3.79 10.09
C THR A 198 20.98 3.91 9.62
N ALA A 199 21.19 4.38 8.40
CA ALA A 199 22.54 4.56 7.84
C ALA A 199 23.42 5.53 8.63
N ASP A 200 22.82 6.50 9.33
CA ASP A 200 23.47 7.48 10.22
C ASP A 200 23.61 6.98 11.66
N GLY A 201 23.31 5.71 11.92
CA GLY A 201 23.57 5.05 13.20
C GLY A 201 22.55 5.33 14.32
N LYS A 202 21.37 5.85 13.98
CA LYS A 202 20.27 6.03 14.92
C LYS A 202 19.35 4.82 14.93
N TYR A 203 18.73 4.53 16.07
CA TYR A 203 17.65 3.54 16.09
C TYR A 203 16.53 3.94 15.12
N ASN A 204 16.08 2.99 14.33
CA ASN A 204 15.02 3.17 13.36
C ASN A 204 13.64 2.79 13.94
N ILE A 205 12.58 2.98 13.15
CA ILE A 205 11.21 2.63 13.58
C ILE A 205 11.07 1.13 13.88
N MET A 206 11.77 0.26 13.14
CA MET A 206 11.75 -1.17 13.42
C MET A 206 12.35 -1.48 14.81
N ALA A 207 13.41 -0.78 15.22
CA ALA A 207 13.95 -0.89 16.57
C ALA A 207 12.91 -0.49 17.62
N GLN A 208 12.19 0.61 17.42
CA GLN A 208 11.13 1.05 18.31
C GLN A 208 10.01 -0.01 18.42
N LEU A 209 9.54 -0.57 17.32
CA LEU A 209 8.50 -1.60 17.30
C LEU A 209 8.91 -2.87 18.07
N LEU A 210 10.19 -3.21 18.05
CA LEU A 210 10.75 -4.40 18.70
C LEU A 210 11.29 -4.14 20.12
N SER A 211 11.31 -2.88 20.56
CA SER A 211 11.79 -2.50 21.88
C SER A 211 10.86 -2.93 23.03
N ASP A 212 11.36 -2.91 24.25
CA ASP A 212 10.61 -3.22 25.45
C ASP A 212 9.46 -2.23 25.70
N ASN A 213 9.58 -1.01 25.17
CA ASN A 213 8.52 0.00 25.13
C ASN A 213 8.44 0.62 23.73
N SER A 214 7.52 0.12 22.92
CA SER A 214 7.31 0.60 21.54
C SER A 214 6.63 1.96 21.44
N HIS A 215 6.03 2.45 22.51
CA HIS A 215 5.19 3.65 22.56
C HIS A 215 3.97 3.62 21.59
N ILE A 216 3.63 2.44 21.09
CA ILE A 216 2.53 2.26 20.14
C ILE A 216 1.45 1.38 20.80
N PRO A 217 0.23 1.91 20.98
CA PRO A 217 -0.92 1.10 21.40
C PRO A 217 -1.46 0.29 20.23
N VAL A 218 -2.13 -0.82 20.53
CA VAL A 218 -3.00 -1.52 19.59
C VAL A 218 -4.31 -1.79 20.31
N ARG A 219 -5.43 -1.36 19.75
CA ARG A 219 -6.73 -1.39 20.41
C ARG A 219 -7.64 -2.45 19.82
N VAL A 220 -8.31 -3.18 20.72
CA VAL A 220 -9.42 -4.08 20.39
C VAL A 220 -10.68 -3.48 21.01
N ALA A 221 -11.61 -3.02 20.17
CA ALA A 221 -12.89 -2.47 20.60
C ALA A 221 -14.01 -3.48 20.37
N ILE A 222 -14.94 -3.61 21.34
CA ILE A 222 -16.10 -4.51 21.26
C ILE A 222 -17.38 -3.70 21.38
N PHE A 223 -18.26 -3.83 20.38
CA PHE A 223 -19.56 -3.19 20.33
C PHE A 223 -20.69 -4.20 20.55
N SER A 224 -21.78 -3.77 21.19
CA SER A 224 -22.96 -4.61 21.44
C SER A 224 -23.78 -4.92 20.19
N GLY A 225 -23.72 -4.05 19.20
CA GLY A 225 -24.51 -4.12 17.98
C GLY A 225 -23.67 -4.27 16.73
N LYS A 226 -24.23 -3.83 15.60
CA LYS A 226 -23.62 -3.99 14.27
C LYS A 226 -22.89 -2.76 13.77
N SER A 227 -22.91 -1.66 14.52
CA SER A 227 -22.33 -0.39 14.10
C SER A 227 -21.59 0.30 15.23
N LYS A 228 -20.74 1.28 14.88
CA LYS A 228 -20.03 2.14 15.85
C LYS A 228 -20.95 3.11 16.60
N SER A 229 -22.20 3.26 16.17
CA SER A 229 -23.24 4.02 16.89
C SER A 229 -23.87 3.23 18.02
N ASP A 230 -23.68 1.92 18.06
CA ASP A 230 -24.16 1.07 19.14
C ASP A 230 -23.27 1.20 20.39
N ASN A 231 -23.76 0.73 21.53
CA ASN A 231 -23.01 0.82 22.77
C ASN A 231 -21.70 0.04 22.68
N MET A 232 -20.60 0.70 23.05
CA MET A 232 -19.30 0.06 23.16
C MET A 232 -19.20 -0.65 24.50
N TYR A 233 -18.99 -1.97 24.46
CA TYR A 233 -18.86 -2.79 25.65
C TYR A 233 -17.50 -2.65 26.32
N SER A 234 -16.46 -2.63 25.51
CA SER A 234 -15.09 -2.68 26.02
C SER A 234 -14.14 -2.14 24.98
N VAL A 235 -13.12 -1.44 25.45
CA VAL A 235 -11.88 -1.20 24.68
C VAL A 235 -10.76 -1.79 25.51
N ARG A 236 -10.01 -2.71 24.92
CA ARG A 236 -8.79 -3.23 25.50
C ARG A 236 -7.59 -2.73 24.72
N GLU A 237 -6.64 -2.17 25.44
CA GLU A 237 -5.42 -1.65 24.87
C GLU A 237 -4.29 -2.65 25.10
N PHE A 238 -3.62 -3.02 24.03
CA PHE A 238 -2.43 -3.83 23.96
C PHE A 238 -1.29 -2.96 23.44
N GLY A 239 -0.07 -3.41 23.52
CA GLY A 239 1.06 -2.66 22.99
C GLY A 239 1.91 -2.03 24.07
N PHE A 240 2.55 -0.88 23.76
CA PHE A 240 3.59 -0.26 24.60
C PHE A 240 4.72 -1.23 24.97
N GLN A 241 4.93 -2.25 24.16
CA GLN A 241 5.95 -3.29 24.33
C GLN A 241 6.38 -3.85 22.99
N CYS A 242 7.34 -4.76 23.00
CA CYS A 242 7.78 -5.46 21.80
C CYS A 242 6.59 -5.99 20.98
N LEU A 243 6.53 -5.64 19.70
CA LEU A 243 5.41 -5.93 18.80
C LEU A 243 5.06 -7.43 18.73
N LEU A 244 6.06 -8.32 18.92
CA LEU A 244 5.86 -9.77 18.93
C LEU A 244 5.00 -10.21 20.13
N TYR A 245 5.20 -9.59 21.29
CA TYR A 245 4.36 -9.85 22.46
C TYR A 245 2.95 -9.28 22.29
N THR A 246 2.86 -8.07 21.76
CA THR A 246 1.56 -7.44 21.43
C THR A 246 0.73 -8.33 20.53
N LEU A 247 1.36 -8.87 19.48
CA LEU A 247 0.70 -9.80 18.56
C LEU A 247 0.23 -11.08 19.27
N ASP A 248 1.10 -11.72 20.06
CA ASP A 248 0.75 -12.93 20.81
C ASP A 248 -0.40 -12.69 21.80
N GLU A 249 -0.42 -11.54 22.46
CA GLU A 249 -1.50 -11.17 23.39
C GLU A 249 -2.85 -10.97 22.68
N ILE A 250 -2.85 -10.31 21.53
CA ILE A 250 -4.08 -10.13 20.73
C ILE A 250 -4.61 -11.48 20.23
N LEU A 251 -3.72 -12.35 19.77
CA LEU A 251 -4.11 -13.69 19.33
C LEU A 251 -4.70 -14.53 20.47
N ARG A 252 -4.08 -14.50 21.67
CA ARG A 252 -4.63 -15.14 22.87
C ARG A 252 -5.96 -14.54 23.29
N TYR A 253 -6.11 -13.23 23.17
CA TYR A 253 -7.36 -12.57 23.46
C TYR A 253 -8.47 -12.99 22.49
N GLY A 254 -8.14 -13.14 21.21
CA GLY A 254 -9.04 -13.73 20.21
C GLY A 254 -9.48 -15.15 20.59
N ASP A 255 -8.56 -15.99 21.09
CA ASP A 255 -8.90 -17.33 21.58
C ASP A 255 -9.89 -17.29 22.76
N VAL A 256 -9.74 -16.32 23.67
CA VAL A 256 -10.66 -16.13 24.81
C VAL A 256 -12.05 -15.66 24.34
N LEU A 257 -12.10 -14.82 23.32
CA LEU A 257 -13.37 -14.31 22.77
C LEU A 257 -14.10 -15.33 21.88
N ASN A 258 -13.38 -16.29 21.33
CA ASN A 258 -13.92 -17.31 20.45
C ASN A 258 -14.62 -18.42 21.24
N ILE A 259 -15.70 -18.05 21.92
CA ILE A 259 -16.49 -18.95 22.76
C ILE A 259 -17.19 -19.98 21.86
N ILE A 260 -17.06 -21.24 22.26
CA ILE A 260 -17.79 -22.34 21.62
C ILE A 260 -19.27 -22.28 22.02
N GLN A 261 -20.13 -22.10 21.03
CA GLN A 261 -21.58 -22.16 21.23
C GLN A 261 -22.09 -23.58 20.94
N ALA A 262 -23.04 -24.02 21.76
CA ALA A 262 -23.77 -25.26 21.48
C ALA A 262 -24.89 -24.96 20.50
N ASP A 263 -24.81 -25.53 19.28
CA ASP A 263 -25.92 -25.51 18.35
C ASP A 263 -26.91 -26.64 18.70
N GLU A 264 -28.10 -26.24 19.15
CA GLU A 264 -29.18 -27.16 19.55
C GLU A 264 -30.22 -27.36 18.45
N ALA A 265 -30.06 -26.77 17.26
CA ALA A 265 -31.10 -26.71 16.22
C ALA A 265 -31.39 -28.06 15.55
N ASP A 266 -30.40 -28.99 15.49
CA ASP A 266 -30.58 -30.29 14.83
C ASP A 266 -30.14 -31.44 15.74
N ARG A 267 -30.92 -31.68 16.81
CA ARG A 267 -30.64 -32.78 17.76
C ARG A 267 -30.98 -34.14 17.15
N VAL A 268 -29.95 -34.87 16.68
CA VAL A 268 -30.15 -36.31 16.46
C VAL A 268 -29.31 -37.16 17.39
N VAL A 269 -28.04 -36.86 17.73
CA VAL A 269 -27.25 -37.63 18.72
C VAL A 269 -26.07 -36.86 19.32
N GLU A 270 -25.42 -35.91 18.62
CA GLU A 270 -24.22 -35.22 19.11
C GLU A 270 -24.42 -33.72 19.18
N ARG A 271 -23.86 -33.09 20.23
CA ARG A 271 -23.82 -31.64 20.41
C ARG A 271 -22.80 -31.05 19.46
N LYS A 272 -23.26 -30.26 18.48
CA LYS A 272 -22.37 -29.59 17.54
C LYS A 272 -21.81 -28.32 18.19
N GLU A 273 -20.52 -28.33 18.45
CA GLU A 273 -19.81 -27.18 18.95
C GLU A 273 -19.40 -26.30 17.76
N VAL A 274 -19.88 -25.05 17.75
CA VAL A 274 -19.59 -24.08 16.70
C VAL A 274 -18.85 -22.90 17.31
N PRO A 275 -17.60 -22.61 16.92
CA PRO A 275 -16.90 -21.40 17.37
C PRO A 275 -17.56 -20.13 16.77
N LEU A 276 -17.47 -19.00 17.47
CA LEU A 276 -18.01 -17.72 16.99
C LEU A 276 -17.39 -17.28 15.66
N PHE A 277 -16.12 -17.59 15.45
CA PHE A 277 -15.40 -17.29 14.21
C PHE A 277 -14.29 -18.33 13.96
N ASP A 278 -13.83 -18.39 12.70
CA ASP A 278 -12.72 -19.24 12.32
C ASP A 278 -11.42 -18.71 12.93
N LYS A 279 -10.78 -19.54 13.76
CA LYS A 279 -9.56 -19.18 14.50
C LYS A 279 -8.37 -18.94 13.55
N ASP A 280 -8.24 -19.76 12.51
CA ASP A 280 -7.12 -19.66 11.56
C ASP A 280 -7.27 -18.38 10.70
N ALA A 281 -8.50 -18.07 10.28
CA ALA A 281 -8.82 -16.85 9.55
C ALA A 281 -8.55 -15.60 10.38
N PHE A 282 -8.95 -15.58 11.67
CA PHE A 282 -8.66 -14.48 12.58
C PHE A 282 -7.15 -14.28 12.75
N ARG A 283 -6.42 -15.37 13.03
CA ARG A 283 -4.97 -15.34 13.19
C ARG A 283 -4.28 -14.77 11.94
N GLU A 284 -4.64 -15.25 10.76
CA GLU A 284 -4.08 -14.79 9.50
C GLU A 284 -4.38 -13.31 9.26
N ALA A 285 -5.62 -12.88 9.49
CA ALA A 285 -6.01 -11.48 9.31
C ALA A 285 -5.25 -10.52 10.26
N ILE A 286 -5.05 -10.91 11.52
CA ILE A 286 -4.24 -10.13 12.48
C ILE A 286 -2.78 -10.06 12.03
N ILE A 287 -2.17 -11.19 11.67
CA ILE A 287 -0.78 -11.22 11.20
C ILE A 287 -0.61 -10.33 9.97
N ASN A 288 -1.51 -10.43 8.99
CA ASN A 288 -1.49 -9.63 7.78
C ASN A 288 -1.67 -8.13 8.10
N ALA A 289 -2.56 -7.78 9.02
CA ALA A 289 -2.73 -6.40 9.45
C ALA A 289 -1.44 -5.82 10.03
N PHE A 290 -0.70 -6.58 10.82
CA PHE A 290 0.58 -6.13 11.39
C PHE A 290 1.71 -6.07 10.35
N LEU A 291 1.77 -7.03 9.42
CA LEU A 291 2.79 -7.07 8.35
C LEU A 291 2.64 -5.96 7.32
N HIS A 292 1.39 -5.63 6.99
CA HIS A 292 1.09 -4.65 5.94
C HIS A 292 0.79 -3.25 6.48
N ASN A 293 0.81 -3.06 7.81
CA ASN A 293 0.61 -1.74 8.39
C ASN A 293 1.73 -0.77 8.02
N LYS A 294 1.39 0.46 7.69
CA LYS A 294 2.36 1.51 7.39
C LYS A 294 2.89 2.13 8.69
N TRP A 295 3.72 1.37 9.41
CA TRP A 295 4.26 1.75 10.71
C TRP A 295 5.07 3.05 10.69
N VAL A 296 5.60 3.47 9.52
CA VAL A 296 6.33 4.74 9.35
C VAL A 296 5.50 5.95 9.76
N GLU A 297 4.18 5.88 9.60
CA GLU A 297 3.25 6.93 10.00
C GLU A 297 2.82 6.83 11.48
N MET A 298 3.39 5.86 12.22
CA MET A 298 3.07 5.60 13.62
C MET A 298 1.58 5.34 13.90
N ASN A 299 0.83 4.96 12.87
CA ASN A 299 -0.56 4.57 12.99
C ASN A 299 -0.64 3.09 13.39
N GLU A 300 -1.50 2.79 14.36
CA GLU A 300 -1.74 1.42 14.80
C GLU A 300 -2.81 0.71 13.95
N PRO A 301 -2.72 -0.61 13.77
CA PRO A 301 -3.84 -1.41 13.30
C PRO A 301 -4.94 -1.42 14.36
N MET A 302 -6.19 -1.54 13.92
CA MET A 302 -7.35 -1.55 14.81
C MET A 302 -8.19 -2.80 14.60
N VAL A 303 -8.61 -3.42 15.69
CA VAL A 303 -9.54 -4.55 15.70
C VAL A 303 -10.86 -4.11 16.29
N THR A 304 -11.95 -4.26 15.55
CA THR A 304 -13.29 -3.93 16.00
C THR A 304 -14.18 -5.17 15.91
N ILE A 305 -14.78 -5.55 17.03
CA ILE A 305 -15.64 -6.72 17.13
C ILE A 305 -17.08 -6.22 17.28
N TYR A 306 -17.93 -6.64 16.38
CA TYR A 306 -19.37 -6.40 16.40
C TYR A 306 -20.14 -7.69 16.70
N SER A 307 -21.43 -7.59 16.85
CA SER A 307 -22.28 -8.76 17.11
C SER A 307 -22.35 -9.77 15.95
N ASP A 308 -22.01 -9.36 14.75
CA ASP A 308 -22.12 -10.16 13.52
C ASP A 308 -20.82 -10.31 12.71
N ARG A 309 -19.76 -9.57 13.06
CA ARG A 309 -18.48 -9.58 12.33
C ARG A 309 -17.32 -9.06 13.15
N ILE A 310 -16.12 -9.32 12.65
CA ILE A 310 -14.87 -8.70 13.13
C ILE A 310 -14.29 -7.89 11.99
N GLU A 311 -13.98 -6.62 12.24
CA GLU A 311 -13.27 -5.73 11.32
C GLU A 311 -11.83 -5.58 11.81
N ILE A 312 -10.87 -5.86 10.94
CA ILE A 312 -9.44 -5.70 11.20
C ILE A 312 -8.92 -4.69 10.17
N LEU A 313 -8.52 -3.53 10.66
CA LEU A 313 -8.02 -2.42 9.84
C LEU A 313 -6.53 -2.29 10.01
N SER A 314 -5.77 -2.35 8.92
CA SER A 314 -4.41 -1.84 8.86
C SER A 314 -4.35 -0.57 8.02
N ARG A 315 -3.42 0.31 8.35
CA ARG A 315 -3.17 1.53 7.59
C ARG A 315 -2.15 1.24 6.51
N GLY A 316 -2.40 1.71 5.30
CA GLY A 316 -1.47 1.54 4.19
C GLY A 316 -2.14 1.70 2.85
N THR A 317 -1.33 1.61 1.81
CA THR A 317 -1.75 1.57 0.41
C THR A 317 -1.32 0.23 -0.18
N ILE A 318 -1.93 -0.15 -1.30
CA ILE A 318 -1.46 -1.33 -2.05
C ILE A 318 0.01 -1.11 -2.42
N PRO A 319 0.90 -2.06 -2.10
CA PRO A 319 2.33 -1.93 -2.37
C PRO A 319 2.62 -1.74 -3.85
N GLN A 320 3.71 -1.05 -4.14
CA GLN A 320 4.20 -0.88 -5.50
C GLN A 320 4.41 -2.23 -6.19
N GLY A 321 3.92 -2.37 -7.40
CA GLY A 321 4.00 -3.63 -8.17
C GLY A 321 2.84 -4.61 -7.92
N GLN A 322 1.94 -4.32 -6.98
CA GLN A 322 0.72 -5.09 -6.76
C GLN A 322 -0.48 -4.37 -7.39
N THR A 323 -1.27 -5.10 -8.16
CA THR A 323 -2.52 -4.60 -8.72
C THR A 323 -3.68 -4.83 -7.75
N VAL A 324 -4.76 -4.04 -7.87
CA VAL A 324 -6.00 -4.26 -7.11
C VAL A 324 -6.56 -5.65 -7.41
N GLU A 325 -6.52 -6.07 -8.66
CA GLU A 325 -6.98 -7.39 -9.10
C GLU A 325 -6.10 -8.51 -8.51
N GLY A 326 -4.77 -8.38 -8.57
CA GLY A 326 -3.83 -9.31 -7.93
C GLY A 326 -4.05 -9.42 -6.43
N PHE A 327 -4.33 -8.27 -5.76
CA PHE A 327 -4.69 -8.27 -4.34
C PHE A 327 -5.94 -9.12 -4.07
N PHE A 328 -7.00 -8.96 -4.85
CA PHE A 328 -8.22 -9.78 -4.72
C PHE A 328 -8.02 -11.24 -5.12
N LEU A 329 -7.06 -11.55 -5.98
CA LEU A 329 -6.64 -12.91 -6.34
C LEU A 329 -5.73 -13.57 -5.28
N GLY A 330 -5.38 -12.84 -4.21
CA GLY A 330 -4.55 -13.35 -3.12
C GLY A 330 -3.04 -13.18 -3.34
N GLU A 331 -2.64 -12.38 -4.31
CA GLU A 331 -1.25 -11.96 -4.41
C GLU A 331 -0.92 -11.04 -3.24
N SER A 332 0.17 -11.29 -2.55
CA SER A 332 0.62 -10.49 -1.42
C SER A 332 2.07 -10.05 -1.60
N ILE A 333 2.28 -8.75 -1.74
CA ILE A 333 3.60 -8.13 -1.70
C ILE A 333 3.78 -7.50 -0.32
N PRO A 334 4.72 -7.98 0.51
CA PRO A 334 4.89 -7.43 1.85
C PRO A 334 5.42 -6.00 1.81
N VAL A 335 4.74 -5.09 2.51
CA VAL A 335 5.18 -3.69 2.68
C VAL A 335 6.47 -3.64 3.50
N ASN A 336 6.54 -4.43 4.56
CA ASN A 336 7.66 -4.47 5.50
C ASN A 336 8.41 -5.81 5.36
N LYS A 337 9.28 -5.94 4.35
CA LYS A 337 9.98 -7.20 4.02
C LYS A 337 10.79 -7.76 5.19
N ASN A 338 11.40 -6.91 6.00
CA ASN A 338 12.19 -7.35 7.14
C ASN A 338 11.31 -7.72 8.34
N CYS A 339 10.20 -7.02 8.59
CA CYS A 339 9.20 -7.48 9.57
C CYS A 339 8.72 -8.89 9.26
N LEU A 340 8.51 -9.21 7.99
CA LEU A 340 8.15 -10.55 7.55
C LEU A 340 9.14 -11.60 8.07
N ARG A 341 10.45 -11.33 8.02
CA ARG A 341 11.49 -12.22 8.53
C ARG A 341 11.37 -12.47 10.05
N PHE A 342 11.04 -11.45 10.84
CA PHE A 342 10.79 -11.60 12.27
C PHE A 342 9.55 -12.45 12.53
N PHE A 343 8.46 -12.17 11.84
CA PHE A 343 7.23 -12.93 11.99
C PHE A 343 7.36 -14.37 11.48
N TYR A 344 8.06 -14.63 10.37
CA TYR A 344 8.31 -15.99 9.88
C TYR A 344 9.14 -16.83 10.85
N ASN A 345 10.15 -16.26 11.44
CA ASN A 345 10.99 -16.96 12.42
C ASN A 345 10.24 -17.22 13.75
N CYS A 346 9.27 -16.38 14.06
CA CYS A 346 8.56 -16.39 15.35
C CYS A 346 7.19 -17.06 15.28
N ILE A 347 6.53 -16.99 14.13
CA ILE A 347 5.19 -17.55 13.90
C ILE A 347 5.32 -18.54 12.76
N SER A 348 5.01 -19.81 13.00
CA SER A 348 5.04 -20.85 11.97
C SER A 348 3.99 -20.55 10.86
N VAL A 349 4.33 -19.64 9.96
CA VAL A 349 3.46 -19.21 8.84
C VAL A 349 3.56 -20.24 7.73
N ARG A 350 2.95 -21.39 7.92
CA ARG A 350 2.66 -22.33 6.83
C ARG A 350 1.20 -22.14 6.45
N ARG A 351 0.90 -21.64 5.23
CA ARG A 351 -0.41 -21.62 4.55
C ARG A 351 -1.04 -20.26 4.23
N GLN A 352 -0.29 -19.27 3.78
CA GLN A 352 -0.86 -17.97 3.37
C GLN A 352 -1.85 -18.05 2.20
N VAL A 353 -1.65 -18.92 1.23
CA VAL A 353 -2.48 -18.98 0.00
C VAL A 353 -3.77 -19.79 0.20
N GLU A 354 -3.75 -20.84 1.03
CA GLU A 354 -4.95 -21.69 1.24
C GLU A 354 -6.06 -21.02 2.06
N VAL A 355 -5.71 -20.13 2.98
CA VAL A 355 -6.69 -19.46 3.87
C VAL A 355 -7.44 -18.36 3.13
N PHE A 356 -6.74 -17.58 2.29
CA PHE A 356 -7.39 -16.54 1.48
C PHE A 356 -8.39 -17.16 0.48
N LEU A 357 -8.02 -18.24 -0.20
CA LEU A 357 -8.93 -18.98 -1.08
C LEU A 357 -10.11 -19.61 -0.34
N LYS A 358 -9.94 -20.03 0.92
CA LYS A 358 -11.04 -20.48 1.77
C LYS A 358 -12.00 -19.36 2.17
N LEU A 359 -11.48 -18.16 2.52
CA LEU A 359 -12.30 -17.01 2.84
C LEU A 359 -13.11 -16.56 1.63
N GLN A 360 -12.51 -16.49 0.46
CA GLN A 360 -13.19 -16.15 -0.79
C GLN A 360 -14.30 -17.15 -1.14
N ARG A 361 -14.04 -18.45 -1.05
CA ARG A 361 -15.03 -19.53 -1.28
C ARG A 361 -16.18 -19.50 -0.26
N ASN A 362 -15.91 -19.11 0.98
CA ASN A 362 -16.96 -18.99 2.01
C ASN A 362 -17.82 -17.73 1.84
N MET A 363 -17.23 -16.62 1.32
CA MET A 363 -17.99 -15.44 0.94
C MET A 363 -18.90 -15.70 -0.27
N GLU A 364 -18.41 -16.38 -1.30
CA GLU A 364 -19.19 -16.78 -2.48
C GLU A 364 -20.33 -17.72 -2.10
N LYS A 365 -20.10 -18.68 -1.20
CA LYS A 365 -21.17 -19.58 -0.69
C LYS A 365 -22.22 -18.85 0.12
N LYS A 366 -21.87 -17.80 0.89
CA LYS A 366 -22.84 -16.98 1.61
C LYS A 366 -23.68 -16.13 0.66
N HIS A 367 -23.07 -15.56 -0.40
CA HIS A 367 -23.83 -14.82 -1.43
C HIS A 367 -24.79 -15.75 -2.20
N LEU A 368 -24.35 -16.94 -2.61
CA LEU A 368 -25.21 -17.92 -3.28
C LEU A 368 -26.35 -18.45 -2.42
N ASN A 369 -26.17 -18.53 -1.10
CA ASN A 369 -27.24 -18.95 -0.19
C ASN A 369 -28.22 -17.79 0.14
N SER A 370 -27.76 -16.53 0.11
CA SER A 370 -28.65 -15.36 0.28
C SER A 370 -29.55 -15.13 -0.95
N GLU A 371 -29.09 -15.42 -2.15
CA GLU A 371 -29.90 -15.38 -3.38
C GLU A 371 -30.91 -16.54 -3.49
N LYS A 372 -30.62 -17.69 -2.91
CA LYS A 372 -31.56 -18.84 -2.87
C LYS A 372 -32.67 -18.71 -1.83
N THR A 373 -32.55 -17.75 -0.89
CA THR A 373 -33.61 -17.47 0.13
C THR A 373 -34.56 -16.36 -0.31
N LEU A 374 -34.38 -15.80 -1.51
CA LEU A 374 -35.23 -14.77 -2.14
C LEU A 374 -36.00 -15.27 -3.37
N LEU A 375 -36.02 -16.55 -3.62
CA LEU A 375 -36.92 -17.26 -4.55
C LEU A 375 -37.76 -18.26 -3.77
#